data_731a914048c0849e949d89760914786a
#
_entry.id   731a914048c0849e949d89760914786a
#
_cell.length_a   1.000
_cell.length_b   1.000
_cell.length_c   1.000
_cell.angle_alpha   90.00
_cell.angle_beta   90.00
_cell.angle_gamma   90.00
#
_symmetry.space_group_name_H-M   'P 1'
#
loop_
_entity.id
_entity.type
_entity.pdbx_description
1 polymer ?
#
loop_
_entity_poly.entity_id
_entity_poly.type
_entity_poly.pdbx_seq_one_letter_code
_entity_poly.pdbx_strand_id
1 'polypeptide(L)'
;MEPSSHFFYSHRLKLQMWDYGISGKPPLILVHGGLDHARNWDFAARYLRAHYHVYAYDLRGHGNSQWASGGAYGIAEHVLDLSALIDIVGAGHFPIRIVSHSLGGIVSLAYTGIYPDRVKRLTVIEGWAAPPRTQRDPAERLRVWVEEIRKSEKRESKSYPNLETAIARMKEANPHLTDDVARHLTVHGTNWNADGTLVWKFDNFARIFAPYGQRTDEMQEVVSHIACPVQLFWGTESWVPDPETDARAQSIPNREIVKVQGAGHWLHHDQLQIFVENTLKFLAE
;
A
#
# COMPACT_ATOMS: atom_id res chain seq x y z
N MET A 1 -8.43 -8.38 18.01
CA MET A 1 -9.58 -8.99 17.29
C MET A 1 -9.08 -9.47 15.95
N GLU A 2 -9.46 -10.68 15.56
CA GLU A 2 -9.08 -11.24 14.26
C GLU A 2 -10.11 -10.82 13.20
N PRO A 3 -9.69 -10.23 12.07
CA PRO A 3 -10.57 -10.00 10.93
C PRO A 3 -10.95 -11.33 10.26
N SER A 4 -12.10 -11.36 9.60
CA SER A 4 -12.46 -12.54 8.80
C SER A 4 -11.72 -12.53 7.46
N SER A 5 -11.31 -13.74 7.03
CA SER A 5 -10.52 -13.97 5.83
C SER A 5 -11.43 -14.31 4.66
N HIS A 6 -11.31 -13.57 3.57
CA HIS A 6 -12.05 -13.77 2.33
C HIS A 6 -11.12 -13.68 1.13
N PHE A 7 -11.60 -14.17 -0.01
CA PHE A 7 -10.88 -14.05 -1.26
C PHE A 7 -11.76 -13.40 -2.32
N PHE A 8 -11.13 -12.66 -3.21
CA PHE A 8 -11.77 -12.19 -4.44
C PHE A 8 -10.84 -12.47 -5.63
N TYR A 9 -11.37 -12.31 -6.83
CA TYR A 9 -10.62 -12.56 -8.05
C TYR A 9 -10.49 -11.27 -8.86
N SER A 10 -9.27 -10.99 -9.31
CA SER A 10 -8.94 -9.93 -10.24
C SER A 10 -7.94 -10.42 -11.25
N HIS A 11 -8.18 -10.19 -12.54
CA HIS A 11 -7.27 -10.54 -13.63
C HIS A 11 -6.65 -11.94 -13.49
N ARG A 12 -7.52 -12.94 -13.18
CA ARG A 12 -7.16 -14.36 -12.96
C ARG A 12 -6.31 -14.66 -11.71
N LEU A 13 -6.07 -13.67 -10.86
CA LEU A 13 -5.41 -13.88 -9.57
C LEU A 13 -6.44 -13.99 -8.46
N LYS A 14 -6.20 -14.89 -7.53
CA LYS A 14 -6.91 -14.99 -6.26
C LYS A 14 -6.23 -14.08 -5.26
N LEU A 15 -6.94 -13.06 -4.78
CA LEU A 15 -6.42 -12.06 -3.87
C LEU A 15 -7.09 -12.17 -2.51
N GLN A 16 -6.32 -11.99 -1.45
CA GLN A 16 -6.79 -12.04 -0.07
C GLN A 16 -7.40 -10.72 0.34
N MET A 17 -8.61 -10.77 0.91
CA MET A 17 -9.25 -9.66 1.59
C MET A 17 -9.48 -10.00 3.07
N TRP A 18 -9.32 -9.00 3.92
CA TRP A 18 -9.58 -9.05 5.35
C TRP A 18 -10.74 -8.11 5.70
N ASP A 19 -11.78 -8.66 6.31
CA ASP A 19 -12.96 -7.93 6.75
C ASP A 19 -12.92 -7.77 8.27
N TYR A 20 -12.83 -6.51 8.74
CA TYR A 20 -12.80 -6.15 10.15
C TYR A 20 -14.20 -5.99 10.76
N GLY A 21 -15.25 -6.27 9.98
CA GLY A 21 -16.63 -6.38 10.44
C GLY A 21 -17.36 -5.05 10.65
N ILE A 22 -18.55 -5.20 11.22
CA ILE A 22 -19.61 -4.23 11.47
C ILE A 22 -20.33 -3.79 10.18
N SER A 23 -21.15 -4.73 9.66
CA SER A 23 -22.07 -4.44 8.55
C SER A 23 -23.03 -3.28 8.86
N GLY A 24 -23.47 -2.58 7.83
CA GLY A 24 -24.36 -1.42 7.94
C GLY A 24 -23.66 -0.07 8.13
N LYS A 25 -22.34 -0.05 8.31
CA LYS A 25 -21.53 1.16 8.29
C LYS A 25 -21.00 1.45 6.89
N PRO A 26 -20.66 2.71 6.56
CA PRO A 26 -20.05 3.05 5.28
C PRO A 26 -18.75 2.28 5.05
N PRO A 27 -18.47 1.78 3.83
CA PRO A 27 -17.23 1.05 3.55
C PRO A 27 -16.01 1.98 3.58
N LEU A 28 -14.92 1.43 4.14
CA LEU A 28 -13.59 2.02 4.15
C LEU A 28 -12.57 0.96 3.69
N ILE A 29 -11.80 1.27 2.67
CA ILE A 29 -10.77 0.38 2.15
C ILE A 29 -9.40 0.85 2.60
N LEU A 30 -8.59 -0.08 3.13
CA LEU A 30 -7.21 0.14 3.54
C LEU A 30 -6.27 -0.56 2.55
N VAL A 31 -5.30 0.19 1.99
CA VAL A 31 -4.37 -0.29 0.96
C VAL A 31 -2.93 -0.16 1.46
N HIS A 32 -2.25 -1.27 1.64
CA HIS A 32 -0.89 -1.32 2.20
C HIS A 32 0.20 -0.93 1.19
N GLY A 33 1.43 -0.72 1.67
CA GLY A 33 2.61 -0.37 0.90
C GLY A 33 3.30 -1.57 0.23
N GLY A 34 4.32 -1.30 -0.57
CA GLY A 34 5.14 -2.35 -1.17
C GLY A 34 5.91 -3.16 -0.13
N LEU A 35 6.05 -4.48 -0.36
CA LEU A 35 6.73 -5.46 0.49
C LEU A 35 6.12 -5.63 1.89
N ASP A 36 4.87 -5.24 2.04
CA ASP A 36 4.08 -5.29 3.25
C ASP A 36 2.86 -6.21 3.06
N HIS A 37 1.87 -6.14 3.92
CA HIS A 37 0.65 -6.95 3.87
C HIS A 37 -0.53 -6.25 4.56
N ALA A 38 -1.76 -6.68 4.30
CA ALA A 38 -2.97 -6.03 4.81
C ALA A 38 -3.09 -6.05 6.35
N ARG A 39 -2.50 -7.06 7.01
CA ARG A 39 -2.54 -7.16 8.48
C ARG A 39 -1.69 -6.08 9.18
N ASN A 40 -0.95 -5.25 8.44
CA ASN A 40 -0.31 -4.05 8.99
C ASN A 40 -1.34 -3.05 9.52
N TRP A 41 -2.54 -3.07 8.95
CA TRP A 41 -3.63 -2.18 9.34
C TRP A 41 -4.35 -2.58 10.64
N ASP A 42 -4.04 -3.74 11.24
CA ASP A 42 -4.73 -4.27 12.43
C ASP A 42 -4.79 -3.25 13.59
N PHE A 43 -3.72 -2.47 13.77
CA PHE A 43 -3.65 -1.45 14.83
C PHE A 43 -4.60 -0.28 14.56
N ALA A 44 -4.62 0.25 13.34
CA ALA A 44 -5.50 1.35 12.96
C ALA A 44 -6.96 0.90 12.80
N ALA A 45 -7.18 -0.29 12.23
CA ALA A 45 -8.51 -0.84 12.00
C ALA A 45 -9.34 -0.98 13.28
N ARG A 46 -8.70 -1.22 14.44
CA ARG A 46 -9.38 -1.28 15.75
C ARG A 46 -10.17 -0.01 16.07
N TYR A 47 -9.65 1.16 15.68
CA TYR A 47 -10.29 2.46 15.88
C TYR A 47 -11.25 2.80 14.75
N LEU A 48 -10.84 2.60 13.50
CA LEU A 48 -11.60 2.96 12.29
C LEU A 48 -12.93 2.20 12.19
N ARG A 49 -12.98 0.94 12.60
CA ARG A 49 -14.18 0.11 12.55
C ARG A 49 -15.30 0.58 13.49
N ALA A 50 -14.99 1.44 14.47
CA ALA A 50 -16.03 2.05 15.28
C ALA A 50 -16.97 2.96 14.44
N HIS A 51 -16.50 3.42 13.28
CA HIS A 51 -17.19 4.36 12.41
C HIS A 51 -17.48 3.82 11.01
N TYR A 52 -16.69 2.85 10.53
CA TYR A 52 -16.73 2.31 9.16
C TYR A 52 -16.79 0.79 9.15
N HIS A 53 -17.31 0.22 8.06
CA HIS A 53 -17.05 -1.18 7.72
C HIS A 53 -15.71 -1.24 7.01
N VAL A 54 -14.70 -1.73 7.72
CA VAL A 54 -13.30 -1.65 7.28
C VAL A 54 -12.89 -2.92 6.56
N TYR A 55 -12.34 -2.76 5.37
CA TYR A 55 -11.72 -3.81 4.55
C TYR A 55 -10.26 -3.48 4.29
N ALA A 56 -9.41 -4.49 4.31
CA ALA A 56 -8.04 -4.40 3.82
C ALA A 56 -7.76 -5.58 2.90
N TYR A 57 -6.86 -5.45 1.93
CA TYR A 57 -6.50 -6.57 1.07
C TYR A 57 -4.99 -6.63 0.87
N ASP A 58 -4.50 -7.85 0.66
CA ASP A 58 -3.12 -8.07 0.28
C ASP A 58 -2.96 -7.77 -1.22
N LEU A 59 -2.09 -6.83 -1.57
CA LEU A 59 -1.75 -6.53 -2.97
C LEU A 59 -1.26 -7.80 -3.68
N ARG A 60 -1.47 -7.90 -5.00
CA ARG A 60 -0.88 -8.98 -5.80
C ARG A 60 0.60 -9.16 -5.47
N GLY A 61 1.05 -10.39 -5.30
CA GLY A 61 2.44 -10.69 -4.96
C GLY A 61 2.83 -10.40 -3.51
N HIS A 62 1.87 -10.09 -2.63
CA HIS A 62 2.10 -9.78 -1.23
C HIS A 62 1.15 -10.58 -0.33
N GLY A 63 1.55 -10.76 0.93
CA GLY A 63 0.73 -11.40 1.95
C GLY A 63 0.24 -12.78 1.52
N ASN A 64 -1.07 -13.02 1.63
CA ASN A 64 -1.71 -14.27 1.22
C ASN A 64 -2.34 -14.19 -0.19
N SER A 65 -2.15 -13.08 -0.92
CA SER A 65 -2.53 -12.96 -2.32
C SER A 65 -1.60 -13.74 -3.24
N GLN A 66 -2.13 -14.24 -4.36
CA GLN A 66 -1.32 -14.94 -5.35
C GLN A 66 -0.25 -14.03 -5.97
N TRP A 67 0.87 -14.66 -6.29
CA TRP A 67 1.93 -14.05 -7.08
C TRP A 67 1.56 -14.03 -8.56
N ALA A 68 1.85 -12.93 -9.24
CA ALA A 68 1.53 -12.78 -10.66
C ALA A 68 2.53 -13.55 -11.51
N SER A 69 2.08 -14.59 -12.21
CA SER A 69 2.89 -15.28 -13.19
C SER A 69 3.37 -14.29 -14.27
N GLY A 70 4.67 -14.30 -14.56
CA GLY A 70 5.28 -13.37 -15.50
C GLY A 70 5.59 -11.98 -14.94
N GLY A 71 5.45 -11.76 -13.62
CA GLY A 71 5.92 -10.54 -12.94
C GLY A 71 5.10 -9.28 -13.26
N ALA A 72 3.79 -9.40 -13.45
CA ALA A 72 2.89 -8.26 -13.72
C ALA A 72 2.55 -7.50 -12.43
N TYR A 73 3.45 -6.60 -12.00
CA TYR A 73 3.36 -5.78 -10.79
C TYR A 73 3.38 -4.28 -11.08
N GLY A 74 2.89 -3.86 -12.25
CA GLY A 74 2.75 -2.45 -12.60
C GLY A 74 1.60 -1.76 -11.84
N ILE A 75 1.61 -0.43 -11.86
CA ILE A 75 0.54 0.35 -11.22
C ILE A 75 -0.82 0.05 -11.84
N ALA A 76 -0.88 -0.14 -13.18
CA ALA A 76 -2.12 -0.45 -13.87
C ALA A 76 -2.77 -1.75 -13.36
N GLU A 77 -1.96 -2.79 -13.14
CA GLU A 77 -2.45 -4.05 -12.61
C GLU A 77 -2.93 -3.93 -11.16
N HIS A 78 -2.23 -3.15 -10.33
CA HIS A 78 -2.69 -2.87 -8.97
C HIS A 78 -3.98 -2.03 -8.94
N VAL A 79 -4.14 -1.06 -9.84
CA VAL A 79 -5.38 -0.28 -10.00
C VAL A 79 -6.55 -1.18 -10.39
N LEU A 80 -6.32 -2.15 -11.30
CA LEU A 80 -7.32 -3.13 -11.69
C LEU A 80 -7.79 -3.98 -10.50
N ASP A 81 -6.86 -4.40 -9.62
CA ASP A 81 -7.18 -5.17 -8.41
C ASP A 81 -7.99 -4.34 -7.42
N LEU A 82 -7.57 -3.09 -7.18
CA LEU A 82 -8.31 -2.17 -6.32
C LEU A 82 -9.73 -1.91 -6.87
N SER A 83 -9.86 -1.74 -8.19
CA SER A 83 -11.17 -1.58 -8.83
C SER A 83 -12.08 -2.79 -8.59
N ALA A 84 -11.55 -4.02 -8.76
CA ALA A 84 -12.32 -5.24 -8.52
C ALA A 84 -12.78 -5.37 -7.06
N LEU A 85 -11.94 -5.02 -6.10
CA LEU A 85 -12.31 -4.99 -4.69
C LEU A 85 -13.40 -3.95 -4.43
N ILE A 86 -13.23 -2.74 -4.95
CA ILE A 86 -14.19 -1.63 -4.78
C ILE A 86 -15.56 -1.98 -5.37
N ASP A 87 -15.61 -2.67 -6.50
CA ASP A 87 -16.88 -3.12 -7.10
C ASP A 87 -17.62 -4.12 -6.17
N ILE A 88 -16.88 -4.93 -5.43
CA ILE A 88 -17.45 -5.91 -4.48
C ILE A 88 -17.95 -5.21 -3.21
N VAL A 89 -17.09 -4.43 -2.54
CA VAL A 89 -17.39 -3.89 -1.21
C VAL A 89 -18.12 -2.54 -1.26
N GLY A 90 -18.01 -1.82 -2.37
CA GLY A 90 -18.66 -0.54 -2.61
C GLY A 90 -20.06 -0.65 -3.23
N ALA A 91 -20.52 -1.85 -3.61
CA ALA A 91 -21.79 -2.04 -4.28
C ALA A 91 -22.96 -1.43 -3.46
N GLY A 92 -23.65 -0.44 -4.04
CA GLY A 92 -24.73 0.30 -3.37
C GLY A 92 -24.29 1.35 -2.33
N HIS A 93 -22.98 1.59 -2.16
CA HIS A 93 -22.41 2.49 -1.16
C HIS A 93 -21.46 3.56 -1.73
N PHE A 94 -21.52 3.80 -3.06
CA PHE A 94 -20.71 4.87 -3.65
C PHE A 94 -21.19 6.27 -3.27
N PRO A 95 -20.27 7.25 -3.13
CA PRO A 95 -18.81 7.12 -3.15
C PRO A 95 -18.25 6.56 -1.84
N ILE A 96 -17.16 5.78 -1.96
CA ILE A 96 -16.44 5.13 -0.82
C ILE A 96 -15.33 6.01 -0.26
N ARG A 97 -14.69 5.51 0.82
CA ARG A 97 -13.48 6.11 1.40
C ARG A 97 -12.30 5.16 1.30
N ILE A 98 -11.10 5.73 1.12
CA ILE A 98 -9.85 4.96 1.02
C ILE A 98 -8.80 5.57 1.95
N VAL A 99 -8.05 4.71 2.65
CA VAL A 99 -6.82 5.03 3.36
C VAL A 99 -5.71 4.15 2.80
N SER A 100 -4.58 4.75 2.46
CA SER A 100 -3.53 4.04 1.73
C SER A 100 -2.14 4.48 2.12
N HIS A 101 -1.16 3.57 1.98
CA HIS A 101 0.23 3.80 2.32
C HIS A 101 1.15 3.51 1.14
N SER A 102 2.15 4.36 0.91
CA SER A 102 3.26 4.14 -0.03
C SER A 102 2.78 3.69 -1.42
N LEU A 103 3.15 2.49 -1.88
CA LEU A 103 2.66 1.91 -3.15
C LEU A 103 1.13 1.94 -3.24
N GLY A 104 0.44 1.56 -2.14
CA GLY A 104 -1.03 1.65 -2.06
C GLY A 104 -1.55 3.07 -2.27
N GLY A 105 -0.79 4.09 -1.83
CA GLY A 105 -1.12 5.49 -2.08
C GLY A 105 -1.06 5.86 -3.57
N ILE A 106 0.00 5.45 -4.26
CA ILE A 106 0.14 5.67 -5.71
C ILE A 106 -1.02 5.00 -6.46
N VAL A 107 -1.35 3.76 -6.09
CA VAL A 107 -2.46 2.99 -6.69
C VAL A 107 -3.80 3.68 -6.43
N SER A 108 -4.04 4.15 -5.20
CA SER A 108 -5.28 4.80 -4.81
C SER A 108 -5.46 6.18 -5.47
N LEU A 109 -4.39 6.95 -5.61
CA LEU A 109 -4.38 8.21 -6.37
C LEU A 109 -4.73 7.98 -7.85
N ALA A 110 -4.08 6.98 -8.48
CA ALA A 110 -4.38 6.61 -9.86
C ALA A 110 -5.85 6.17 -10.02
N TYR A 111 -6.34 5.29 -9.13
CA TYR A 111 -7.74 4.85 -9.14
C TYR A 111 -8.71 6.04 -9.02
N THR A 112 -8.46 6.94 -8.05
CA THR A 112 -9.31 8.08 -7.79
C THR A 112 -9.34 9.07 -8.96
N GLY A 113 -8.21 9.24 -9.66
CA GLY A 113 -8.13 10.10 -10.85
C GLY A 113 -8.92 9.55 -12.04
N ILE A 114 -8.97 8.22 -12.24
CA ILE A 114 -9.75 7.61 -13.34
C ILE A 114 -11.24 7.39 -12.98
N TYR A 115 -11.61 7.39 -11.69
CA TYR A 115 -12.98 7.25 -11.20
C TYR A 115 -13.33 8.31 -10.15
N PRO A 116 -13.31 9.62 -10.50
CA PRO A 116 -13.44 10.72 -9.53
C PRO A 116 -14.76 10.69 -8.74
N ASP A 117 -15.83 10.16 -9.32
CA ASP A 117 -17.15 10.08 -8.67
C ASP A 117 -17.29 8.89 -7.71
N ARG A 118 -16.32 7.97 -7.68
CA ARG A 118 -16.40 6.77 -6.86
C ARG A 118 -15.76 6.91 -5.47
N VAL A 119 -14.94 7.94 -5.27
CA VAL A 119 -14.22 8.16 -4.01
C VAL A 119 -14.70 9.44 -3.34
N LYS A 120 -15.18 9.31 -2.10
CA LYS A 120 -15.65 10.45 -1.30
C LYS A 120 -14.48 11.20 -0.65
N ARG A 121 -13.52 10.45 -0.08
CA ARG A 121 -12.32 10.98 0.58
C ARG A 121 -11.18 9.98 0.46
N LEU A 122 -9.99 10.50 0.25
CA LEU A 122 -8.77 9.72 0.12
C LEU A 122 -7.71 10.19 1.11
N THR A 123 -7.26 9.30 2.01
CA THR A 123 -6.09 9.53 2.85
C THR A 123 -4.90 8.77 2.27
N VAL A 124 -3.78 9.46 2.07
CA VAL A 124 -2.54 8.91 1.53
C VAL A 124 -1.40 9.14 2.50
N ILE A 125 -0.76 8.07 2.95
CA ILE A 125 0.44 8.11 3.76
C ILE A 125 1.62 7.90 2.82
N GLU A 126 2.39 8.97 2.55
CA GLU A 126 3.65 8.95 1.79
C GLU A 126 3.61 8.18 0.47
N GLY A 127 2.52 8.30 -0.28
CA GLY A 127 2.25 7.55 -1.50
C GLY A 127 2.01 8.42 -2.75
N TRP A 128 2.48 9.67 -2.80
CA TRP A 128 2.36 10.54 -3.98
C TRP A 128 3.55 10.47 -4.93
N ALA A 129 4.65 9.88 -4.47
CA ALA A 129 5.91 9.91 -5.15
C ALA A 129 6.42 8.50 -5.44
N ALA A 130 6.21 7.99 -6.65
CA ALA A 130 7.04 6.89 -7.11
C ALA A 130 8.51 7.35 -7.12
N PRO A 131 9.47 6.47 -6.77
CA PRO A 131 10.89 6.82 -6.89
C PRO A 131 11.17 7.43 -8.26
N PRO A 132 11.90 8.55 -8.34
CA PRO A 132 12.19 9.17 -9.63
C PRO A 132 12.87 8.14 -10.50
N ARG A 133 12.21 7.75 -11.58
CA ARG A 133 12.86 6.93 -12.58
C ARG A 133 13.92 7.81 -13.22
N THR A 134 15.15 7.34 -13.13
CA THR A 134 16.25 7.99 -13.86
C THR A 134 15.79 8.22 -15.30
N GLN A 135 16.09 9.40 -15.86
CA GLN A 135 15.84 9.74 -17.26
C GLN A 135 16.75 8.91 -18.17
N ARG A 136 16.63 7.57 -18.02
CA ARG A 136 17.38 6.65 -18.86
C ARG A 136 16.73 6.58 -20.23
N ASP A 137 17.57 6.48 -21.25
CA ASP A 137 17.16 6.12 -22.60
C ASP A 137 16.25 4.90 -22.61
N PRO A 138 15.22 4.83 -23.47
CA PRO A 138 14.30 3.69 -23.56
C PRO A 138 14.97 2.34 -23.74
N ALA A 139 16.04 2.25 -24.54
CA ALA A 139 16.78 1.01 -24.75
C ALA A 139 17.53 0.59 -23.47
N GLU A 140 18.12 1.55 -22.75
CA GLU A 140 18.76 1.27 -21.48
C GLU A 140 17.75 0.79 -20.42
N ARG A 141 16.56 1.37 -20.35
CA ARG A 141 15.49 0.91 -19.43
C ARG A 141 15.11 -0.54 -19.69
N LEU A 142 14.93 -0.91 -20.96
CA LEU A 142 14.65 -2.30 -21.35
C LEU A 142 15.78 -3.24 -20.96
N ARG A 143 17.03 -2.87 -21.25
CA ARG A 143 18.19 -3.67 -20.89
C ARG A 143 18.27 -3.91 -19.39
N VAL A 144 18.14 -2.86 -18.59
CA VAL A 144 18.15 -2.96 -17.12
C VAL A 144 17.02 -3.85 -16.63
N TRP A 145 15.81 -3.71 -17.17
CA TRP A 145 14.68 -4.57 -16.81
C TRP A 145 14.95 -6.04 -17.12
N VAL A 146 15.47 -6.36 -18.30
CA VAL A 146 15.82 -7.74 -18.67
C VAL A 146 16.88 -8.31 -17.72
N GLU A 147 17.89 -7.51 -17.38
CA GLU A 147 18.95 -7.92 -16.45
C GLU A 147 18.41 -8.17 -15.04
N GLU A 148 17.53 -7.30 -14.52
CA GLU A 148 16.90 -7.46 -13.19
C GLU A 148 15.97 -8.70 -13.16
N ILE A 149 15.20 -8.95 -14.21
CA ILE A 149 14.39 -10.18 -14.33
C ILE A 149 15.28 -11.42 -14.24
N ARG A 150 16.33 -11.50 -15.08
CA ARG A 150 17.26 -12.64 -15.11
C ARG A 150 18.00 -12.85 -13.79
N LYS A 151 18.31 -11.75 -13.09
CA LYS A 151 18.92 -11.79 -11.76
C LYS A 151 17.94 -12.30 -10.73
N SER A 152 16.68 -11.88 -10.78
CA SER A 152 15.64 -12.31 -9.85
C SER A 152 15.22 -13.75 -10.04
N GLU A 153 15.21 -14.27 -11.27
CA GLU A 153 15.00 -15.70 -11.56
C GLU A 153 16.03 -16.63 -10.90
N LYS A 154 17.26 -16.12 -10.71
CA LYS A 154 18.36 -16.87 -10.08
C LYS A 154 18.46 -16.61 -8.57
N ARG A 155 17.65 -15.70 -8.05
CA ARG A 155 17.73 -15.28 -6.65
C ARG A 155 16.81 -16.14 -5.80
N GLU A 156 17.40 -16.90 -4.88
CA GLU A 156 16.65 -17.53 -3.82
C GLU A 156 16.10 -16.49 -2.83
N SER A 157 14.88 -16.70 -2.36
CA SER A 157 14.34 -15.86 -1.29
C SER A 157 15.16 -16.06 -0.03
N LYS A 158 15.53 -14.96 0.63
CA LYS A 158 16.26 -15.01 1.89
C LYS A 158 15.40 -15.68 2.94
N SER A 159 15.89 -16.78 3.51
CA SER A 159 15.28 -17.45 4.64
C SER A 159 15.90 -17.00 5.97
N TYR A 160 15.13 -17.12 7.05
CA TYR A 160 15.50 -16.75 8.41
C TYR A 160 15.36 -17.98 9.31
N PRO A 161 16.37 -18.30 10.15
CA PRO A 161 16.38 -19.52 10.92
C PRO A 161 15.31 -19.58 12.02
N ASN A 162 14.82 -18.43 12.46
CA ASN A 162 13.77 -18.32 13.48
C ASN A 162 13.07 -16.97 13.41
N LEU A 163 11.98 -16.82 14.15
CA LEU A 163 11.16 -15.63 14.19
C LEU A 163 11.93 -14.40 14.70
N GLU A 164 12.76 -14.56 15.72
CA GLU A 164 13.54 -13.47 16.33
C GLU A 164 14.49 -12.84 15.33
N THR A 165 15.15 -13.64 14.50
CA THR A 165 16.03 -13.14 13.43
C THR A 165 15.23 -12.38 12.36
N ALA A 166 14.04 -12.85 12.03
CA ALA A 166 13.15 -12.14 11.09
C ALA A 166 12.63 -10.81 11.68
N ILE A 167 12.27 -10.78 12.99
CA ILE A 167 11.88 -9.56 13.71
C ILE A 167 13.04 -8.55 13.75
N ALA A 168 14.25 -9.00 14.07
CA ALA A 168 15.43 -8.13 14.07
C ALA A 168 15.64 -7.48 12.69
N ARG A 169 15.44 -8.23 11.60
CA ARG A 169 15.50 -7.70 10.24
C ARG A 169 14.39 -6.70 9.94
N MET A 170 13.17 -6.92 10.45
CA MET A 170 12.06 -5.97 10.33
C MET A 170 12.40 -4.63 11.02
N LYS A 171 12.92 -4.68 12.24
CA LYS A 171 13.35 -3.49 13.00
C LYS A 171 14.54 -2.76 12.37
N GLU A 172 15.50 -3.49 11.80
CA GLU A 172 16.62 -2.90 11.06
C GLU A 172 16.13 -2.06 9.86
N ALA A 173 15.11 -2.55 9.17
CA ALA A 173 14.51 -1.84 8.03
C ALA A 173 13.61 -0.67 8.46
N ASN A 174 13.06 -0.72 9.69
CA ASN A 174 12.08 0.24 10.22
C ASN A 174 12.40 0.53 11.69
N PRO A 175 13.39 1.37 11.99
CA PRO A 175 13.93 1.53 13.35
C PRO A 175 12.97 2.18 14.35
N HIS A 176 11.90 2.84 13.90
CA HIS A 176 10.87 3.44 14.75
C HIS A 176 9.87 2.42 15.31
N LEU A 177 9.79 1.20 14.77
CA LEU A 177 8.83 0.21 15.21
C LEU A 177 9.09 -0.26 16.64
N THR A 178 8.04 -0.32 17.45
CA THR A 178 8.07 -1.00 18.74
C THR A 178 8.25 -2.52 18.55
N ASP A 179 8.69 -3.22 19.58
CA ASP A 179 8.88 -4.68 19.53
C ASP A 179 7.58 -5.42 19.21
N ASP A 180 6.45 -4.99 19.77
CA ASP A 180 5.13 -5.59 19.54
C ASP A 180 4.67 -5.41 18.10
N VAL A 181 4.84 -4.21 17.53
CA VAL A 181 4.51 -3.94 16.13
C VAL A 181 5.41 -4.75 15.19
N ALA A 182 6.72 -4.73 15.41
CA ALA A 182 7.67 -5.49 14.61
C ALA A 182 7.38 -7.00 14.63
N ARG A 183 7.05 -7.55 15.80
CA ARG A 183 6.65 -8.96 15.96
C ARG A 183 5.35 -9.24 15.20
N HIS A 184 4.33 -8.41 15.35
CA HIS A 184 3.05 -8.55 14.66
C HIS A 184 3.22 -8.57 13.13
N LEU A 185 3.93 -7.58 12.61
CA LEU A 185 4.21 -7.47 11.17
C LEU A 185 5.00 -8.67 10.65
N THR A 186 5.97 -9.15 11.42
CA THR A 186 6.78 -10.31 11.03
C THR A 186 5.96 -11.60 11.03
N VAL A 187 5.15 -11.84 12.06
CA VAL A 187 4.30 -13.05 12.17
C VAL A 187 3.33 -13.15 10.99
N HIS A 188 2.68 -12.04 10.64
CA HIS A 188 1.72 -12.02 9.54
C HIS A 188 2.37 -11.92 8.16
N GLY A 189 3.57 -11.34 8.08
CA GLY A 189 4.32 -11.13 6.84
C GLY A 189 5.23 -12.28 6.41
N THR A 190 5.33 -13.37 7.19
CA THR A 190 6.21 -14.52 6.87
C THR A 190 5.44 -15.84 6.78
N ASN A 191 5.98 -16.77 5.98
CA ASN A 191 5.61 -18.19 5.96
C ASN A 191 6.72 -19.05 6.54
N TRP A 192 6.34 -20.16 7.16
CA TRP A 192 7.26 -21.23 7.54
C TRP A 192 7.56 -22.13 6.35
N ASN A 193 8.82 -22.39 6.09
CA ASN A 193 9.27 -23.42 5.16
C ASN A 193 9.22 -24.80 5.83
N ALA A 194 9.29 -25.86 5.02
CA ALA A 194 9.29 -27.26 5.51
C ALA A 194 10.51 -27.58 6.38
N ASP A 195 11.63 -26.87 6.21
CA ASP A 195 12.87 -27.00 7.00
C ASP A 195 12.85 -26.23 8.33
N GLY A 196 11.73 -25.56 8.65
CA GLY A 196 11.59 -24.77 9.87
C GLY A 196 12.17 -23.36 9.79
N THR A 197 12.58 -22.90 8.62
CA THR A 197 12.97 -21.50 8.39
C THR A 197 11.78 -20.65 7.99
N LEU A 198 11.90 -19.31 8.06
CA LEU A 198 10.87 -18.37 7.63
C LEU A 198 11.30 -17.64 6.36
N VAL A 199 10.32 -17.29 5.53
CA VAL A 199 10.49 -16.47 4.33
C VAL A 199 9.38 -15.42 4.28
N TRP A 200 9.69 -14.20 3.76
CA TRP A 200 8.70 -13.16 3.57
C TRP A 200 7.64 -13.55 2.53
N LYS A 201 6.39 -13.14 2.78
CA LYS A 201 5.23 -13.41 1.92
C LYS A 201 5.13 -12.49 0.69
N PHE A 202 6.21 -11.92 0.21
CA PHE A 202 6.17 -11.13 -1.01
C PHE A 202 7.03 -11.73 -2.11
N ASP A 203 6.58 -11.58 -3.34
CA ASP A 203 7.32 -11.97 -4.53
C ASP A 203 8.49 -11.01 -4.76
N ASN A 204 9.70 -11.55 -4.94
CA ASN A 204 10.87 -10.73 -5.25
C ASN A 204 10.71 -9.94 -6.57
N PHE A 205 9.90 -10.42 -7.50
CA PHE A 205 9.58 -9.71 -8.75
C PHE A 205 8.75 -8.43 -8.52
N ALA A 206 8.04 -8.31 -7.39
CA ALA A 206 7.34 -7.07 -7.02
C ALA A 206 8.29 -5.86 -6.79
N ARG A 207 9.61 -6.11 -6.68
CA ARG A 207 10.64 -5.06 -6.61
C ARG A 207 11.07 -4.53 -7.99
N ILE A 208 10.70 -5.21 -9.06
CA ILE A 208 11.15 -4.92 -10.42
C ILE A 208 10.10 -4.04 -11.09
N PHE A 209 10.49 -2.81 -11.38
CA PHE A 209 9.61 -1.88 -12.09
C PHE A 209 9.53 -2.24 -13.58
N ALA A 210 8.32 -2.25 -14.13
CA ALA A 210 8.11 -2.44 -15.55
C ALA A 210 8.85 -1.36 -16.37
N PRO A 211 9.46 -1.70 -17.53
CA PRO A 211 10.29 -0.77 -18.31
C PRO A 211 9.48 0.38 -18.92
N TYR A 212 8.19 0.16 -19.14
CA TYR A 212 7.22 1.13 -19.63
C TYR A 212 6.18 1.49 -18.57
N GLY A 213 6.62 1.63 -17.31
CA GLY A 213 5.71 2.12 -16.27
C GLY A 213 5.30 3.56 -16.52
N GLN A 214 4.25 4.00 -15.82
CA GLN A 214 3.69 5.33 -15.96
C GLN A 214 4.77 6.41 -15.86
N ARG A 215 4.76 7.33 -16.78
CA ARG A 215 5.58 8.53 -16.75
C ARG A 215 5.04 9.46 -15.66
N THR A 216 5.93 10.26 -15.09
CA THR A 216 5.53 11.21 -14.02
C THR A 216 4.49 12.21 -14.52
N ASP A 217 4.66 12.72 -15.74
CA ASP A 217 3.72 13.66 -16.37
C ASP A 217 2.34 13.02 -16.64
N GLU A 218 2.30 11.79 -17.14
CA GLU A 218 1.05 11.05 -17.33
C GLU A 218 0.32 10.79 -15.98
N MET A 219 1.07 10.44 -14.92
CA MET A 219 0.48 10.27 -13.60
C MET A 219 -0.03 11.58 -13.02
N GLN A 220 0.67 12.68 -13.22
CA GLN A 220 0.22 14.01 -12.79
C GLN A 220 -1.07 14.41 -13.50
N GLU A 221 -1.19 14.11 -14.79
CA GLU A 221 -2.43 14.32 -15.54
C GLU A 221 -3.58 13.49 -14.94
N VAL A 222 -3.40 12.19 -14.72
CA VAL A 222 -4.41 11.34 -14.08
C VAL A 222 -4.83 11.88 -12.73
N VAL A 223 -3.87 12.25 -11.89
CA VAL A 223 -4.13 12.76 -10.53
C VAL A 223 -4.84 14.11 -10.54
N SER A 224 -4.64 14.93 -11.57
CA SER A 224 -5.30 16.24 -11.71
C SER A 224 -6.85 16.13 -11.84
N HIS A 225 -7.36 14.96 -12.23
CA HIS A 225 -8.81 14.70 -12.33
C HIS A 225 -9.46 14.35 -10.98
N ILE A 226 -8.72 14.22 -9.89
CA ILE A 226 -9.27 13.92 -8.57
C ILE A 226 -10.21 15.03 -8.12
N ALA A 227 -11.47 14.70 -7.90
CA ALA A 227 -12.50 15.66 -7.49
C ALA A 227 -12.70 15.71 -5.96
N CYS A 228 -12.44 14.62 -5.26
CA CYS A 228 -12.65 14.54 -3.82
C CYS A 228 -11.52 15.20 -3.02
N PRO A 229 -11.76 15.55 -1.74
CA PRO A 229 -10.69 15.95 -0.82
C PRO A 229 -9.66 14.83 -0.60
N VAL A 230 -8.38 15.21 -0.54
CA VAL A 230 -7.24 14.30 -0.30
C VAL A 230 -6.44 14.76 0.91
N GLN A 231 -6.21 13.87 1.86
CA GLN A 231 -5.35 14.11 3.01
C GLN A 231 -4.00 13.40 2.78
N LEU A 232 -2.91 14.17 2.85
CA LEU A 232 -1.54 13.66 2.71
C LEU A 232 -0.85 13.67 4.06
N PHE A 233 -0.46 12.49 4.55
CA PHE A 233 0.39 12.36 5.73
C PHE A 233 1.86 12.26 5.35
N TRP A 234 2.71 12.99 6.04
CA TRP A 234 4.16 12.97 5.88
C TRP A 234 4.89 12.97 7.22
N GLY A 235 5.82 12.02 7.38
CA GLY A 235 6.69 11.92 8.55
C GLY A 235 7.96 12.76 8.39
N THR A 236 8.29 13.57 9.40
CA THR A 236 9.45 14.49 9.30
C THR A 236 10.81 13.78 9.27
N GLU A 237 10.86 12.49 9.60
CA GLU A 237 12.05 11.65 9.54
C GLU A 237 12.01 10.65 8.36
N SER A 238 11.04 10.81 7.45
CA SER A 238 10.93 9.97 6.27
C SER A 238 11.90 10.37 5.17
N TRP A 239 12.24 9.36 4.34
CA TRP A 239 13.00 9.56 3.11
C TRP A 239 12.14 10.11 1.95
N VAL A 240 10.82 10.11 2.08
CA VAL A 240 9.89 10.65 1.08
C VAL A 240 10.00 12.18 1.09
N PRO A 241 10.09 12.84 -0.09
CA PRO A 241 10.18 14.29 -0.15
C PRO A 241 8.99 14.99 0.50
N ASP A 242 9.25 16.15 1.11
CA ASP A 242 8.21 16.99 1.72
C ASP A 242 7.12 17.34 0.68
N PRO A 243 5.84 17.02 0.94
CA PRO A 243 4.76 17.27 0.00
C PRO A 243 4.49 18.74 -0.27
N GLU A 244 4.96 19.66 0.56
CA GLU A 244 4.86 21.10 0.29
C GLU A 244 5.82 21.58 -0.81
N THR A 245 6.88 20.83 -1.08
CA THR A 245 7.89 21.18 -2.09
C THR A 245 7.94 20.20 -3.26
N ASP A 246 7.33 19.02 -3.14
CA ASP A 246 7.33 18.01 -4.19
C ASP A 246 6.26 18.29 -5.24
N ALA A 247 6.65 18.52 -6.49
CA ALA A 247 5.75 18.82 -7.60
C ALA A 247 4.67 17.75 -7.84
N ARG A 248 4.96 16.49 -7.48
CA ARG A 248 3.99 15.38 -7.61
C ARG A 248 2.87 15.49 -6.58
N ALA A 249 3.21 15.81 -5.33
CA ALA A 249 2.20 16.11 -4.31
C ALA A 249 1.43 17.38 -4.66
N GLN A 250 2.13 18.38 -5.21
CA GLN A 250 1.52 19.66 -5.59
C GLN A 250 0.52 19.53 -6.76
N SER A 251 0.60 18.48 -7.58
CA SER A 251 -0.37 18.22 -8.65
C SER A 251 -1.71 17.64 -8.15
N ILE A 252 -1.80 17.20 -6.89
CA ILE A 252 -3.02 16.66 -6.30
C ILE A 252 -3.95 17.82 -5.94
N PRO A 253 -5.15 17.94 -6.54
CA PRO A 253 -6.11 18.98 -6.18
C PRO A 253 -6.74 18.71 -4.80
N ASN A 254 -7.33 19.77 -4.19
CA ASN A 254 -8.07 19.68 -2.93
C ASN A 254 -7.33 18.92 -1.80
N ARG A 255 -6.00 19.05 -1.75
CA ARG A 255 -5.18 18.38 -0.74
C ARG A 255 -5.05 19.18 0.54
N GLU A 256 -5.05 18.49 1.67
CA GLU A 256 -4.51 18.97 2.93
C GLU A 256 -3.28 18.15 3.33
N ILE A 257 -2.33 18.76 4.01
CA ILE A 257 -1.08 18.12 4.42
C ILE A 257 -1.02 18.04 5.94
N VAL A 258 -0.78 16.85 6.48
CA VAL A 258 -0.55 16.58 7.89
C VAL A 258 0.90 16.15 8.07
N LYS A 259 1.73 17.04 8.64
CA LYS A 259 3.12 16.73 8.99
C LYS A 259 3.17 16.13 10.40
N VAL A 260 3.78 14.94 10.50
CA VAL A 260 3.87 14.20 11.76
C VAL A 260 5.32 14.19 12.23
N GLN A 261 5.56 14.86 13.35
CA GLN A 261 6.89 14.97 13.95
C GLN A 261 7.37 13.62 14.51
N GLY A 262 8.66 13.31 14.34
CA GLY A 262 9.29 12.11 14.89
C GLY A 262 8.75 10.82 14.30
N ALA A 263 8.25 10.85 13.05
CA ALA A 263 7.75 9.69 12.34
C ALA A 263 8.54 9.46 11.05
N GLY A 264 8.81 8.21 10.73
CA GLY A 264 9.41 7.76 9.48
C GLY A 264 8.35 7.40 8.44
N HIS A 265 8.75 6.59 7.47
CA HIS A 265 7.89 6.18 6.35
C HIS A 265 6.63 5.40 6.79
N TRP A 266 6.66 4.73 7.93
CA TRP A 266 5.53 3.98 8.47
C TRP A 266 4.85 4.73 9.61
N LEU A 267 4.58 6.02 9.41
CA LEU A 267 4.06 6.94 10.41
C LEU A 267 2.76 6.47 11.09
N HIS A 268 1.95 5.66 10.42
CA HIS A 268 0.73 5.07 10.97
C HIS A 268 1.01 3.99 12.04
N HIS A 269 2.26 3.52 12.14
CA HIS A 269 2.76 2.72 13.26
C HIS A 269 3.52 3.58 14.27
N ASP A 270 4.35 4.51 13.80
CA ASP A 270 5.23 5.32 14.62
C ASP A 270 4.43 6.29 15.51
N GLN A 271 3.35 6.86 14.98
CA GLN A 271 2.49 7.86 15.61
C GLN A 271 1.01 7.50 15.42
N LEU A 272 0.63 6.28 15.82
CA LEU A 272 -0.70 5.70 15.59
C LEU A 272 -1.85 6.61 16.03
N GLN A 273 -1.75 7.20 17.23
CA GLN A 273 -2.83 8.03 17.78
C GLN A 273 -3.05 9.28 16.93
N ILE A 274 -1.98 9.99 16.58
CA ILE A 274 -2.02 11.18 15.72
C ILE A 274 -2.61 10.83 14.36
N PHE A 275 -2.19 9.71 13.77
CA PHE A 275 -2.70 9.22 12.50
C PHE A 275 -4.21 8.96 12.57
N VAL A 276 -4.66 8.19 13.56
CA VAL A 276 -6.07 7.80 13.70
C VAL A 276 -6.98 9.02 13.93
N GLU A 277 -6.60 9.93 14.83
CA GLU A 277 -7.40 11.12 15.14
C GLU A 277 -7.60 12.02 13.92
N ASN A 278 -6.50 12.34 13.20
CA ASN A 278 -6.60 13.17 12.00
C ASN A 278 -7.37 12.46 10.87
N THR A 279 -7.14 11.16 10.68
CA THR A 279 -7.85 10.36 9.68
C THR A 279 -9.36 10.32 9.97
N LEU A 280 -9.78 10.03 11.21
CA LEU A 280 -11.20 10.00 11.59
C LEU A 280 -11.87 11.35 11.40
N LYS A 281 -11.21 12.44 11.81
CA LYS A 281 -11.71 13.80 11.60
C LYS A 281 -11.92 14.07 10.11
N PHE A 282 -10.92 13.81 9.29
CA PHE A 282 -10.98 14.03 7.84
C PHE A 282 -12.06 13.18 7.16
N LEU A 283 -12.18 11.90 7.50
CA LEU A 283 -13.15 11.00 6.87
C LEU A 283 -14.60 11.27 7.27
N ALA A 284 -14.85 11.96 8.42
CA ALA A 284 -16.20 12.25 8.92
C ALA A 284 -16.88 13.41 8.17
N GLU A 285 -16.12 14.35 7.65
CA GLU A 285 -16.61 15.49 6.87
C GLU A 285 -17.13 15.06 5.48
#